data_3484ce957cb2a1564c531edeea6ecf6f
#
_entry.id   3484ce957cb2a1564c531edeea6ecf6f
#
_cell.length_a   1.000
_cell.length_b   1.000
_cell.length_c   1.000
_cell.angle_alpha   90.00
_cell.angle_beta   90.00
_cell.angle_gamma   90.00
#
_symmetry.space_group_name_H-M   'P 1'
#
loop_
_entity.id
_entity.type
_entity.pdbx_description
1 polymer ?
#
loop_
_entity_poly.entity_id
_entity_poly.type
_entity_poly.pdbx_seq_one_letter_code
_entity_poly.pdbx_strand_id
1 'polypeptide(L)'
;MTLLLDCGSGVVHRMGELSVNWLGITHLAFTHFHPDHTLDLTTLMFAWKYGTLPPRSAPLVIFGPVGTAQLIEQFATIYGDTLRAPGFPLTLRELAPGERADLGDGVTLEAHKVPHTAESVAYSVERGGARIVYTGDTAFDTTVAEWAHGCDLLLCECSLPEQLAVPTHLTPAQVGVMAEVAEPKRLVLTHFYPPVLEEDIAEIIALRYSGEVVIAVDGWSTEIEER
;
A
#
# COMPACT_ATOMS: atom_id res chain seq x y z
N MET A 1 5.78 7.75 14.46
CA MET A 1 5.01 7.92 13.21
C MET A 1 4.34 6.60 12.85
N THR A 2 3.13 6.61 12.27
CA THR A 2 2.44 5.42 11.72
C THR A 2 1.93 5.77 10.33
N LEU A 3 2.37 5.04 9.33
CA LEU A 3 1.95 5.16 7.92
C LEU A 3 1.00 4.01 7.58
N LEU A 4 -0.17 4.32 7.03
CA LEU A 4 -1.08 3.37 6.42
C LEU A 4 -0.92 3.45 4.90
N LEU A 5 -0.58 2.34 4.26
CA LEU A 5 -0.53 2.20 2.80
C LEU A 5 -1.85 1.60 2.33
N ASP A 6 -2.58 2.37 1.56
CA ASP A 6 -3.95 2.16 1.15
C ASP A 6 -4.96 2.03 2.31
N CYS A 7 -6.21 2.36 2.03
CA CYS A 7 -7.31 2.30 2.99
C CYS A 7 -8.56 1.79 2.27
N GLY A 8 -8.49 0.55 1.83
CA GLY A 8 -9.52 -0.11 1.05
C GLY A 8 -10.68 -0.60 1.88
N SER A 9 -11.71 -1.06 1.19
CA SER A 9 -12.95 -1.55 1.79
C SER A 9 -12.70 -2.67 2.80
N GLY A 10 -13.19 -2.50 4.03
CA GLY A 10 -13.05 -3.45 5.13
C GLY A 10 -11.81 -3.27 6.01
N VAL A 11 -10.86 -2.41 5.64
CA VAL A 11 -9.61 -2.18 6.38
C VAL A 11 -9.89 -1.65 7.80
N VAL A 12 -10.83 -0.71 7.95
CA VAL A 12 -11.18 -0.16 9.28
C VAL A 12 -11.76 -1.24 10.19
N HIS A 13 -12.63 -2.09 9.66
CA HIS A 13 -13.21 -3.21 10.41
C HIS A 13 -12.12 -4.21 10.83
N ARG A 14 -11.25 -4.58 9.89
CA ARG A 14 -10.15 -5.52 10.15
C ARG A 14 -9.14 -4.97 11.15
N MET A 15 -8.78 -3.68 11.09
CA MET A 15 -7.94 -3.04 12.10
C MET A 15 -8.57 -3.12 13.50
N GLY A 16 -9.88 -2.98 13.61
CA GLY A 16 -10.61 -3.13 14.88
C GLY A 16 -10.53 -4.57 15.41
N GLU A 17 -10.78 -5.57 14.58
CA GLU A 17 -10.71 -6.99 14.96
C GLU A 17 -9.31 -7.40 15.42
N LEU A 18 -8.29 -6.92 14.74
CA LEU A 18 -6.88 -7.24 15.02
C LEU A 18 -6.25 -6.34 16.10
N SER A 19 -7.04 -5.43 16.69
CA SER A 19 -6.56 -4.48 17.71
C SER A 19 -5.38 -3.61 17.22
N VAL A 20 -5.34 -3.31 15.92
CA VAL A 20 -4.35 -2.38 15.36
C VAL A 20 -4.64 -0.97 15.87
N ASN A 21 -3.59 -0.24 16.26
CA ASN A 21 -3.73 1.14 16.76
C ASN A 21 -4.05 2.13 15.62
N TRP A 22 -5.28 2.04 15.09
CA TRP A 22 -5.74 2.93 14.02
C TRP A 22 -5.84 4.41 14.44
N LEU A 23 -5.97 4.69 15.76
CA LEU A 23 -5.93 6.05 16.31
C LEU A 23 -4.55 6.69 16.19
N GLY A 24 -3.50 5.89 16.17
CA GLY A 24 -2.11 6.34 16.05
C GLY A 24 -1.67 6.63 14.62
N ILE A 25 -2.51 6.39 13.60
CA ILE A 25 -2.15 6.68 12.19
C ILE A 25 -1.95 8.18 12.03
N THR A 26 -0.77 8.58 11.54
CA THR A 26 -0.39 9.97 11.29
C THR A 26 -0.26 10.28 9.81
N HIS A 27 0.00 9.25 9.01
CA HIS A 27 0.16 9.36 7.56
C HIS A 27 -0.63 8.25 6.86
N LEU A 28 -1.17 8.57 5.69
CA LEU A 28 -1.85 7.64 4.80
C LEU A 28 -1.32 7.88 3.39
N ALA A 29 -1.07 6.83 2.62
CA ALA A 29 -0.65 6.95 1.22
C ALA A 29 -1.47 6.01 0.34
N PHE A 30 -2.10 6.57 -0.70
CA PHE A 30 -2.83 5.82 -1.71
C PHE A 30 -1.94 5.48 -2.89
N THR A 31 -1.99 4.22 -3.34
CA THR A 31 -1.30 3.79 -4.57
C THR A 31 -2.08 4.18 -5.81
N HIS A 32 -3.39 4.05 -5.79
CA HIS A 32 -4.32 4.39 -6.87
C HIS A 32 -5.75 4.54 -6.33
N PHE A 33 -6.77 4.70 -7.22
CA PHE A 33 -8.09 5.13 -6.80
C PHE A 33 -9.20 4.07 -6.86
N HIS A 34 -8.86 2.79 -7.02
CA HIS A 34 -9.86 1.75 -6.92
C HIS A 34 -10.49 1.67 -5.52
N PRO A 35 -11.77 1.23 -5.43
CA PRO A 35 -12.50 1.22 -4.15
C PRO A 35 -11.85 0.35 -3.06
N ASP A 36 -11.25 -0.76 -3.44
CA ASP A 36 -10.54 -1.68 -2.56
C ASP A 36 -9.20 -1.13 -2.03
N HIS A 37 -8.80 0.06 -2.50
CA HIS A 37 -7.64 0.81 -1.99
C HIS A 37 -8.01 2.12 -1.29
N THR A 38 -9.23 2.67 -1.49
CA THR A 38 -9.56 4.04 -1.04
C THR A 38 -10.85 4.18 -0.23
N LEU A 39 -11.78 3.22 -0.33
CA LEU A 39 -13.17 3.45 0.11
C LEU A 39 -13.32 3.64 1.63
N ASP A 40 -12.52 2.95 2.44
CA ASP A 40 -12.58 3.10 3.90
C ASP A 40 -11.96 4.39 4.43
N LEU A 41 -11.36 5.24 3.58
CA LEU A 41 -10.99 6.60 3.98
C LEU A 41 -12.19 7.32 4.59
N THR A 42 -13.36 7.22 3.97
CA THR A 42 -14.58 7.89 4.44
C THR A 42 -15.02 7.37 5.81
N THR A 43 -14.95 6.06 6.01
CA THR A 43 -15.23 5.38 7.28
C THR A 43 -14.25 5.79 8.37
N LEU A 44 -12.96 5.81 8.04
CA LEU A 44 -11.88 6.16 8.96
C LEU A 44 -11.97 7.62 9.40
N MET A 45 -12.19 8.54 8.47
CA MET A 45 -12.40 9.97 8.76
C MET A 45 -13.63 10.21 9.65
N PHE A 46 -14.72 9.49 9.40
CA PHE A 46 -15.91 9.55 10.23
C PHE A 46 -15.62 9.02 11.66
N ALA A 47 -14.92 7.89 11.76
CA ALA A 47 -14.55 7.30 13.05
C ALA A 47 -13.62 8.23 13.86
N TRP A 48 -12.66 8.89 13.24
CA TRP A 48 -11.81 9.87 13.92
C TRP A 48 -12.54 11.09 14.38
N LYS A 49 -13.55 11.56 13.63
CA LYS A 49 -14.32 12.76 13.96
C LYS A 49 -15.37 12.52 15.05
N TYR A 50 -16.02 11.35 15.03
CA TYR A 50 -17.20 11.10 15.85
C TYR A 50 -17.12 9.83 16.72
N GLY A 51 -16.23 8.90 16.39
CA GLY A 51 -16.14 7.59 17.03
C GLY A 51 -15.28 7.55 18.29
N THR A 52 -14.64 8.65 18.68
CA THR A 52 -13.76 8.73 19.86
C THR A 52 -14.12 9.90 20.77
N LEU A 53 -13.88 9.75 22.08
CA LEU A 53 -14.07 10.79 23.07
C LEU A 53 -12.82 10.91 23.96
N PRO A 54 -12.05 12.02 23.87
CA PRO A 54 -12.31 13.17 23.00
C PRO A 54 -12.10 12.82 21.51
N PRO A 55 -12.65 13.61 20.58
CA PRO A 55 -12.40 13.46 19.15
C PRO A 55 -10.89 13.60 18.83
N ARG A 56 -10.47 13.03 17.69
CA ARG A 56 -9.10 13.17 17.20
C ARG A 56 -8.72 14.66 17.08
N SER A 57 -7.55 15.01 17.57
CA SER A 57 -6.92 16.34 17.36
C SER A 57 -5.56 16.25 16.68
N ALA A 58 -4.98 15.04 16.60
CA ALA A 58 -3.66 14.82 15.98
C ALA A 58 -3.72 15.07 14.47
N PRO A 59 -2.71 15.71 13.88
CA PRO A 59 -2.63 15.93 12.43
C PRO A 59 -2.66 14.63 11.62
N LEU A 60 -3.17 14.72 10.40
CA LEU A 60 -3.09 13.68 9.38
C LEU A 60 -2.51 14.26 8.10
N VAL A 61 -1.55 13.55 7.53
CA VAL A 61 -1.05 13.82 6.18
C VAL A 61 -1.51 12.69 5.27
N ILE A 62 -2.18 13.03 4.18
CA ILE A 62 -2.56 12.06 3.13
C ILE A 62 -1.67 12.31 1.91
N PHE A 63 -0.98 11.26 1.49
CA PHE A 63 -0.25 11.19 0.23
C PHE A 63 -1.05 10.38 -0.80
N GLY A 64 -0.78 10.62 -2.05
CA GLY A 64 -1.29 9.80 -3.15
C GLY A 64 -0.78 10.30 -4.50
N PRO A 65 -1.07 9.61 -5.59
CA PRO A 65 -0.72 10.06 -6.92
C PRO A 65 -1.48 11.33 -7.30
N VAL A 66 -1.07 11.96 -8.40
CA VAL A 66 -1.77 13.13 -8.97
C VAL A 66 -3.24 12.78 -9.21
N GLY A 67 -4.14 13.60 -8.68
CA GLY A 67 -5.60 13.39 -8.68
C GLY A 67 -6.18 13.03 -7.31
N THR A 68 -5.35 12.77 -6.29
CA THR A 68 -5.80 12.44 -4.93
C THR A 68 -6.67 13.55 -4.32
N ALA A 69 -6.31 14.82 -4.51
CA ALA A 69 -7.11 15.94 -4.03
C ALA A 69 -8.50 15.96 -4.67
N GLN A 70 -8.59 15.63 -5.97
CA GLN A 70 -9.86 15.52 -6.68
C GLN A 70 -10.70 14.36 -6.16
N LEU A 71 -10.11 13.19 -5.91
CA LEU A 71 -10.80 12.04 -5.31
C LEU A 71 -11.41 12.41 -3.96
N ILE A 72 -10.63 13.05 -3.07
CA ILE A 72 -11.10 13.45 -1.75
C ILE A 72 -12.23 14.47 -1.85
N GLU A 73 -12.17 15.42 -2.79
CA GLU A 73 -13.27 16.36 -3.01
C GLU A 73 -14.54 15.67 -3.56
N GLN A 74 -14.39 14.64 -4.40
CA GLN A 74 -15.52 13.82 -4.84
C GLN A 74 -16.17 13.09 -3.67
N PHE A 75 -15.41 12.47 -2.77
CA PHE A 75 -15.94 11.89 -1.54
C PHE A 75 -16.60 12.95 -0.65
N ALA A 76 -16.03 14.14 -0.54
CA ALA A 76 -16.57 15.23 0.23
C ALA A 76 -17.87 15.80 -0.36
N THR A 77 -18.14 15.60 -1.64
CA THR A 77 -19.45 15.93 -2.25
C THR A 77 -20.57 15.08 -1.64
N ILE A 78 -20.25 13.82 -1.25
CA ILE A 78 -21.22 12.90 -0.65
C ILE A 78 -21.24 13.06 0.88
N TYR A 79 -20.05 13.09 1.52
CA TYR A 79 -19.90 12.99 2.98
C TYR A 79 -19.63 14.34 3.68
N GLY A 80 -19.59 15.45 2.93
CA GLY A 80 -19.55 16.82 3.44
C GLY A 80 -18.40 17.08 4.40
N ASP A 81 -18.73 17.66 5.55
CA ASP A 81 -17.77 18.11 6.57
C ASP A 81 -16.98 16.98 7.25
N THR A 82 -17.32 15.73 7.02
CA THR A 82 -16.49 14.61 7.48
C THR A 82 -15.09 14.66 6.87
N LEU A 83 -15.01 15.12 5.63
CA LEU A 83 -13.74 15.25 4.90
C LEU A 83 -13.25 16.70 4.79
N ARG A 84 -14.16 17.68 4.56
CA ARG A 84 -13.77 19.09 4.41
C ARG A 84 -13.36 19.75 5.73
N ALA A 85 -14.00 19.34 6.83
CA ALA A 85 -13.75 19.89 8.17
C ALA A 85 -13.68 18.76 9.21
N PRO A 86 -12.67 17.89 9.16
CA PRO A 86 -12.60 16.69 10.00
C PRO A 86 -12.46 16.99 11.50
N GLY A 87 -12.10 18.22 11.87
CA GLY A 87 -11.90 18.63 13.26
C GLY A 87 -10.46 18.54 13.74
N PHE A 88 -9.54 18.13 12.85
CA PHE A 88 -8.10 18.08 13.08
C PHE A 88 -7.34 18.60 11.84
N PRO A 89 -6.05 18.99 11.96
CA PRO A 89 -5.26 19.42 10.81
C PRO A 89 -5.14 18.31 9.78
N LEU A 90 -5.54 18.59 8.54
CA LEU A 90 -5.43 17.68 7.41
C LEU A 90 -4.56 18.33 6.33
N THR A 91 -3.55 17.61 5.88
CA THR A 91 -2.68 18.01 4.77
C THR A 91 -2.77 16.98 3.66
N LEU A 92 -2.96 17.43 2.42
CA LEU A 92 -2.92 16.60 1.22
C LEU A 92 -1.64 16.89 0.44
N ARG A 93 -0.95 15.85 -0.01
CA ARG A 93 0.25 15.94 -0.82
C ARG A 93 0.19 14.92 -1.94
N GLU A 94 0.11 15.40 -3.16
CA GLU A 94 0.25 14.54 -4.34
C GLU A 94 1.73 14.33 -4.64
N LEU A 95 2.08 13.11 -5.02
CA LEU A 95 3.43 12.72 -5.42
C LEU A 95 3.37 12.17 -6.84
N ALA A 96 4.01 12.86 -7.77
CA ALA A 96 4.25 12.34 -9.10
C ALA A 96 5.32 11.22 -9.06
N PRO A 97 5.33 10.30 -10.03
CA PRO A 97 6.39 9.29 -10.13
C PRO A 97 7.79 9.91 -10.10
N GLY A 98 8.68 9.38 -9.26
CA GLY A 98 10.03 9.88 -8.99
C GLY A 98 10.11 10.95 -7.90
N GLU A 99 9.00 11.47 -7.41
CA GLU A 99 9.01 12.43 -6.30
C GLU A 99 9.17 11.73 -4.95
N ARG A 100 9.83 12.44 -4.03
CA ARG A 100 10.07 12.03 -2.65
C ARG A 100 9.46 13.02 -1.66
N ALA A 101 9.00 12.50 -0.54
CA ALA A 101 8.53 13.28 0.60
C ALA A 101 9.23 12.83 1.88
N ASP A 102 9.61 13.80 2.72
CA ASP A 102 10.00 13.55 4.09
C ASP A 102 8.74 13.47 4.97
N LEU A 103 8.61 12.36 5.70
CA LEU A 103 7.48 12.09 6.60
C LEU A 103 7.81 12.46 8.06
N GLY A 104 9.03 12.91 8.33
CA GLY A 104 9.57 13.10 9.68
C GLY A 104 10.22 11.83 10.22
N ASP A 105 10.87 11.98 11.38
CA ASP A 105 11.59 10.87 12.08
C ASP A 105 12.62 10.12 11.20
N GLY A 106 13.15 10.79 10.15
CA GLY A 106 14.11 10.21 9.21
C GLY A 106 13.47 9.23 8.20
N VAL A 107 12.14 9.24 8.07
CA VAL A 107 11.41 8.41 7.11
C VAL A 107 11.16 9.18 5.83
N THR A 108 11.49 8.58 4.68
CA THR A 108 11.16 9.10 3.35
C THR A 108 10.19 8.17 2.62
N LEU A 109 9.30 8.77 1.83
CA LEU A 109 8.37 8.09 0.93
C LEU A 109 8.68 8.53 -0.51
N GLU A 110 8.92 7.57 -1.40
CA GLU A 110 9.11 7.81 -2.84
C GLU A 110 8.01 7.12 -3.64
N ALA A 111 7.45 7.81 -4.62
CA ALA A 111 6.49 7.26 -5.56
C ALA A 111 7.17 6.81 -6.86
N HIS A 112 6.79 5.65 -7.37
CA HIS A 112 7.26 5.12 -8.66
C HIS A 112 6.07 4.71 -9.53
N LYS A 113 6.14 4.97 -10.84
CA LYS A 113 5.07 4.59 -11.77
C LYS A 113 4.94 3.09 -11.89
N VAL A 114 3.71 2.58 -11.83
CA VAL A 114 3.39 1.18 -12.13
C VAL A 114 2.31 1.07 -13.21
N PRO A 115 2.34 0.01 -14.05
CA PRO A 115 1.35 -0.18 -15.10
C PRO A 115 0.10 -0.87 -14.53
N HIS A 116 -0.89 -0.08 -14.10
CA HIS A 116 -2.20 -0.56 -13.68
C HIS A 116 -3.29 0.41 -14.13
N THR A 117 -3.36 1.60 -13.53
CA THR A 117 -4.17 2.72 -14.03
C THR A 117 -3.26 3.89 -14.44
N ALA A 118 -3.86 4.96 -15.00
CA ALA A 118 -3.09 6.12 -15.44
C ALA A 118 -2.31 6.78 -14.31
N GLU A 119 -2.87 6.81 -13.10
CA GLU A 119 -2.29 7.43 -11.90
C GLU A 119 -1.49 6.48 -11.02
N SER A 120 -1.64 5.15 -11.15
CA SER A 120 -1.08 4.16 -10.21
C SER A 120 0.41 4.32 -9.96
N VAL A 121 0.79 4.22 -8.69
CA VAL A 121 2.16 4.26 -8.21
C VAL A 121 2.43 3.15 -7.19
N ALA A 122 3.68 2.67 -7.17
CA ALA A 122 4.26 1.95 -6.04
C ALA A 122 4.91 2.94 -5.07
N TYR A 123 5.15 2.50 -3.84
CA TYR A 123 5.86 3.29 -2.84
C TYR A 123 7.10 2.58 -2.32
N SER A 124 8.21 3.34 -2.18
CA SER A 124 9.36 2.97 -1.36
C SER A 124 9.33 3.77 -0.08
N VAL A 125 9.41 3.08 1.06
CA VAL A 125 9.53 3.68 2.38
C VAL A 125 10.93 3.37 2.89
N GLU A 126 11.71 4.41 3.21
CA GLU A 126 13.09 4.26 3.65
C GLU A 126 13.30 4.93 5.02
N ARG A 127 14.05 4.26 5.89
CA ARG A 127 14.51 4.80 7.18
C ARG A 127 15.79 4.10 7.62
N GLY A 128 16.81 4.89 8.03
CA GLY A 128 18.05 4.35 8.58
C GLY A 128 18.76 3.33 7.68
N GLY A 129 18.63 3.45 6.34
CA GLY A 129 19.16 2.52 5.35
C GLY A 129 18.30 1.28 5.12
N ALA A 130 17.26 1.04 5.91
CA ALA A 130 16.25 0.02 5.65
C ALA A 130 15.25 0.51 4.59
N ARG A 131 14.82 -0.37 3.70
CA ARG A 131 13.92 -0.05 2.57
C ARG A 131 12.82 -1.08 2.40
N ILE A 132 11.58 -0.62 2.44
CA ILE A 132 10.38 -1.41 2.13
C ILE A 132 9.80 -0.88 0.82
N VAL A 133 9.46 -1.77 -0.10
CA VAL A 133 8.75 -1.43 -1.33
C VAL A 133 7.37 -2.07 -1.32
N TYR A 134 6.33 -1.29 -1.59
CA TYR A 134 4.96 -1.74 -1.78
C TYR A 134 4.52 -1.45 -3.20
N THR A 135 4.18 -2.49 -3.96
CA THR A 135 3.82 -2.33 -5.38
C THR A 135 2.46 -1.66 -5.58
N GLY A 136 1.53 -1.76 -4.60
CA GLY A 136 0.12 -1.61 -4.92
C GLY A 136 -0.27 -2.63 -5.98
N ASP A 137 -1.27 -2.31 -6.78
CA ASP A 137 -1.64 -3.10 -7.94
C ASP A 137 -0.78 -2.73 -9.15
N THR A 138 -0.28 -3.74 -9.84
CA THR A 138 0.62 -3.55 -10.98
C THR A 138 0.49 -4.70 -11.98
N ALA A 139 0.62 -4.39 -13.26
CA ALA A 139 0.96 -5.40 -14.26
C ALA A 139 2.43 -5.79 -14.18
N PHE A 140 2.78 -6.84 -14.93
CA PHE A 140 4.17 -7.28 -15.06
C PHE A 140 5.03 -6.21 -15.75
N ASP A 141 6.03 -5.72 -15.02
CA ASP A 141 7.00 -4.74 -15.52
C ASP A 141 8.33 -4.89 -14.77
N THR A 142 9.38 -5.26 -15.50
CA THR A 142 10.71 -5.43 -14.91
C THR A 142 11.33 -4.12 -14.43
N THR A 143 10.90 -2.97 -14.95
CA THR A 143 11.40 -1.66 -14.48
C THR A 143 10.97 -1.37 -13.04
N VAL A 144 9.81 -1.85 -12.62
CA VAL A 144 9.35 -1.80 -11.22
C VAL A 144 10.24 -2.69 -10.34
N ALA A 145 10.59 -3.88 -10.82
CA ALA A 145 11.48 -4.78 -10.12
C ALA A 145 12.92 -4.24 -10.03
N GLU A 146 13.45 -3.64 -11.09
CA GLU A 146 14.73 -2.95 -11.11
C GLU A 146 14.78 -1.79 -10.10
N TRP A 147 13.71 -0.99 -10.05
CA TRP A 147 13.59 0.09 -9.05
C TRP A 147 13.54 -0.46 -7.63
N ALA A 148 12.89 -1.59 -7.39
CA ALA A 148 12.81 -2.26 -6.09
C ALA A 148 14.10 -2.99 -5.69
N HIS A 149 15.11 -3.08 -6.58
CA HIS A 149 16.29 -3.92 -6.39
C HIS A 149 16.97 -3.69 -5.02
N GLY A 150 17.28 -4.80 -4.34
CA GLY A 150 17.99 -4.83 -3.08
C GLY A 150 17.19 -4.29 -1.87
N CYS A 151 15.87 -4.13 -1.96
CA CYS A 151 15.04 -3.73 -0.83
C CYS A 151 15.04 -4.81 0.28
N ASP A 152 14.82 -4.40 1.52
CA ASP A 152 14.76 -5.34 2.65
C ASP A 152 13.45 -6.14 2.65
N LEU A 153 12.35 -5.51 2.17
CA LEU A 153 11.07 -6.16 2.00
C LEU A 153 10.38 -5.65 0.73
N LEU A 154 9.95 -6.58 -0.12
CA LEU A 154 9.06 -6.30 -1.24
C LEU A 154 7.67 -6.83 -0.91
N LEU A 155 6.72 -5.92 -0.65
CA LEU A 155 5.29 -6.24 -0.52
C LEU A 155 4.67 -6.13 -1.91
N CYS A 156 4.34 -7.27 -2.50
CA CYS A 156 3.96 -7.39 -3.89
C CYS A 156 2.57 -8.01 -4.02
N GLU A 157 1.74 -7.47 -4.92
CA GLU A 157 0.53 -8.17 -5.31
C GLU A 157 0.83 -9.53 -5.94
N CYS A 158 -0.12 -10.48 -5.79
CA CYS A 158 -0.09 -11.78 -6.44
C CYS A 158 -1.54 -12.24 -6.67
N SER A 159 -2.18 -11.70 -7.69
CA SER A 159 -3.64 -11.65 -7.74
C SER A 159 -4.29 -12.88 -8.33
N LEU A 160 -3.79 -13.40 -9.43
CA LEU A 160 -4.50 -14.40 -10.23
C LEU A 160 -3.58 -15.55 -10.67
N PRO A 161 -4.13 -16.79 -10.80
CA PRO A 161 -3.39 -17.89 -11.41
C PRO A 161 -3.22 -17.65 -12.91
N GLU A 162 -2.23 -18.30 -13.52
CA GLU A 162 -1.87 -18.13 -14.94
C GLU A 162 -3.06 -18.29 -15.90
N GLN A 163 -3.97 -19.21 -15.60
CA GLN A 163 -5.15 -19.51 -16.41
C GLN A 163 -6.20 -18.38 -16.43
N LEU A 164 -6.12 -17.47 -15.43
CA LEU A 164 -7.02 -16.32 -15.29
C LEU A 164 -6.26 -15.00 -15.38
N ALA A 165 -5.01 -15.02 -15.90
CA ALA A 165 -4.18 -13.85 -16.01
C ALA A 165 -4.87 -12.69 -16.75
N VAL A 166 -4.73 -11.49 -16.22
CA VAL A 166 -5.19 -10.26 -16.86
C VAL A 166 -4.02 -9.28 -17.01
N PRO A 167 -4.07 -8.36 -17.98
CA PRO A 167 -2.92 -7.49 -18.29
C PRO A 167 -2.64 -6.42 -17.22
N THR A 168 -3.41 -6.35 -16.15
CA THR A 168 -3.33 -5.32 -15.12
C THR A 168 -2.90 -5.82 -13.75
N HIS A 169 -2.74 -7.14 -13.59
CA HIS A 169 -2.34 -7.79 -12.35
C HIS A 169 -1.29 -8.86 -12.56
N LEU A 170 -0.63 -9.28 -11.47
CA LEU A 170 0.42 -10.28 -11.50
C LEU A 170 -0.10 -11.69 -11.24
N THR A 171 0.54 -12.65 -11.91
CA THR A 171 0.46 -14.09 -11.58
C THR A 171 1.66 -14.50 -10.72
N PRO A 172 1.61 -15.65 -9.99
CA PRO A 172 2.76 -16.18 -9.25
C PRO A 172 4.03 -16.32 -10.08
N ALA A 173 3.92 -16.77 -11.35
CA ALA A 173 5.06 -16.89 -12.23
C ALA A 173 5.70 -15.54 -12.58
N GLN A 174 4.89 -14.51 -12.82
CA GLN A 174 5.36 -13.15 -13.06
C GLN A 174 6.00 -12.54 -11.81
N VAL A 175 5.40 -12.76 -10.62
CA VAL A 175 6.01 -12.37 -9.34
C VAL A 175 7.37 -13.00 -9.15
N GLY A 176 7.53 -14.30 -9.49
CA GLY A 176 8.82 -14.99 -9.43
C GLY A 176 9.89 -14.31 -10.28
N VAL A 177 9.56 -13.89 -11.52
CA VAL A 177 10.49 -13.13 -12.39
C VAL A 177 10.80 -11.75 -11.80
N MET A 178 9.80 -11.03 -11.29
CA MET A 178 10.04 -9.72 -10.65
C MET A 178 10.93 -9.86 -9.41
N ALA A 179 10.73 -10.89 -8.60
CA ALA A 179 11.56 -11.15 -7.42
C ALA A 179 13.00 -11.57 -7.79
N GLU A 180 13.21 -12.31 -8.90
CA GLU A 180 14.53 -12.62 -9.43
C GLU A 180 15.31 -11.33 -9.81
N VAL A 181 14.62 -10.34 -10.39
CA VAL A 181 15.23 -9.05 -10.78
C VAL A 181 15.41 -8.12 -9.57
N ALA A 182 14.40 -8.06 -8.70
CA ALA A 182 14.42 -7.17 -7.54
C ALA A 182 15.36 -7.64 -6.43
N GLU A 183 15.65 -8.93 -6.33
CA GLU A 183 16.50 -9.52 -5.28
C GLU A 183 16.17 -8.99 -3.87
N PRO A 184 14.88 -8.97 -3.45
CA PRO A 184 14.53 -8.49 -2.12
C PRO A 184 15.08 -9.44 -1.06
N LYS A 185 15.39 -8.97 0.16
CA LYS A 185 15.73 -9.89 1.25
C LYS A 185 14.55 -10.74 1.68
N ARG A 186 13.34 -10.19 1.58
CA ARG A 186 12.07 -10.88 1.85
C ARG A 186 11.02 -10.44 0.85
N LEU A 187 10.36 -11.42 0.22
CA LEU A 187 9.19 -11.21 -0.63
C LEU A 187 7.94 -11.52 0.21
N VAL A 188 7.03 -10.56 0.31
CA VAL A 188 5.75 -10.69 1.00
C VAL A 188 4.65 -10.50 -0.02
N LEU A 189 3.73 -11.46 -0.11
CA LEU A 189 2.66 -11.45 -1.10
C LEU A 189 1.34 -11.02 -0.47
N THR A 190 0.57 -10.27 -1.22
CA THR A 190 -0.74 -9.74 -0.86
C THR A 190 -1.67 -9.65 -2.07
N HIS A 191 -2.88 -9.12 -1.91
CA HIS A 191 -3.85 -8.85 -2.97
C HIS A 191 -4.26 -10.12 -3.73
N PHE A 192 -4.60 -11.18 -3.00
CA PHE A 192 -5.01 -12.44 -3.59
C PHE A 192 -6.49 -12.43 -3.97
N TYR A 193 -6.80 -12.80 -5.21
CA TYR A 193 -8.13 -13.25 -5.57
C TYR A 193 -8.29 -14.74 -5.20
N PRO A 194 -9.50 -15.19 -4.80
CA PRO A 194 -9.67 -16.55 -4.31
C PRO A 194 -9.08 -17.67 -5.21
N PRO A 195 -9.13 -17.59 -6.54
CA PRO A 195 -8.57 -18.66 -7.38
C PRO A 195 -7.06 -18.86 -7.25
N VAL A 196 -6.27 -17.81 -6.97
CA VAL A 196 -4.81 -17.97 -6.84
C VAL A 196 -4.42 -18.72 -5.58
N LEU A 197 -5.26 -18.67 -4.54
CA LEU A 197 -5.01 -19.37 -3.27
C LEU A 197 -5.18 -20.91 -3.39
N GLU A 198 -5.67 -21.39 -4.52
CA GLU A 198 -5.75 -22.83 -4.84
C GLU A 198 -4.44 -23.35 -5.44
N GLU A 199 -3.51 -22.45 -5.84
CA GLU A 199 -2.20 -22.79 -6.40
C GLU A 199 -1.13 -22.94 -5.31
N ASP A 200 -0.08 -23.72 -5.59
CA ASP A 200 1.13 -23.69 -4.78
C ASP A 200 2.02 -22.49 -5.18
N ILE A 201 1.59 -21.31 -4.71
CA ILE A 201 2.23 -20.03 -5.05
C ILE A 201 3.73 -20.07 -4.74
N ALA A 202 4.12 -20.66 -3.59
CA ALA A 202 5.51 -20.72 -3.17
C ALA A 202 6.36 -21.59 -4.10
N GLU A 203 5.83 -22.75 -4.54
CA GLU A 203 6.50 -23.64 -5.48
C GLU A 203 6.70 -22.97 -6.85
N ILE A 204 5.65 -22.28 -7.35
CA ILE A 204 5.73 -21.55 -8.63
C ILE A 204 6.80 -20.46 -8.57
N ILE A 205 6.84 -19.66 -7.53
CA ILE A 205 7.82 -18.59 -7.34
C ILE A 205 9.24 -19.17 -7.21
N ALA A 206 9.41 -20.31 -6.52
CA ALA A 206 10.69 -20.97 -6.30
C ALA A 206 11.39 -21.41 -7.59
N LEU A 207 10.67 -21.48 -8.71
CA LEU A 207 11.28 -21.74 -10.04
C LEU A 207 12.20 -20.60 -10.50
N ARG A 208 12.07 -19.41 -9.94
CA ARG A 208 12.82 -18.20 -10.32
C ARG A 208 13.54 -17.54 -9.15
N TYR A 209 12.95 -17.52 -7.97
CA TYR A 209 13.47 -16.81 -6.81
C TYR A 209 13.62 -17.76 -5.63
N SER A 210 14.84 -17.84 -5.07
CA SER A 210 15.19 -18.77 -3.99
C SER A 210 15.24 -18.10 -2.60
N GLY A 211 14.87 -16.82 -2.51
CA GLY A 211 14.83 -16.08 -1.24
C GLY A 211 13.60 -16.42 -0.39
N GLU A 212 13.46 -15.69 0.71
CA GLU A 212 12.32 -15.87 1.63
C GLU A 212 11.02 -15.36 0.98
N VAL A 213 9.99 -16.22 0.92
CA VAL A 213 8.65 -15.90 0.40
C VAL A 213 7.63 -16.07 1.52
N VAL A 214 6.81 -15.05 1.73
CA VAL A 214 5.71 -15.05 2.71
C VAL A 214 4.39 -14.81 1.98
N ILE A 215 3.43 -15.72 2.13
CA ILE A 215 2.05 -15.52 1.72
C ILE A 215 1.35 -14.87 2.90
N ALA A 216 1.15 -13.55 2.84
CA ALA A 216 0.63 -12.81 3.98
C ALA A 216 -0.85 -13.11 4.22
N VAL A 217 -1.20 -13.12 5.49
CA VAL A 217 -2.59 -13.17 5.97
C VAL A 217 -2.85 -11.93 6.82
N ASP A 218 -4.11 -11.59 7.02
CA ASP A 218 -4.48 -10.47 7.88
C ASP A 218 -3.86 -10.59 9.27
N GLY A 219 -3.21 -9.52 9.73
CA GLY A 219 -2.49 -9.49 11.00
C GLY A 219 -1.05 -9.98 10.93
N TRP A 220 -0.54 -10.43 9.78
CA TRP A 220 0.87 -10.72 9.63
C TRP A 220 1.72 -9.46 9.88
N SER A 221 2.84 -9.62 10.59
CA SER A 221 3.76 -8.53 10.91
C SER A 221 5.20 -8.99 10.91
N THR A 222 6.11 -8.06 10.68
CA THR A 222 7.55 -8.29 10.72
C THR A 222 8.28 -7.02 11.16
N GLU A 223 9.51 -7.19 11.62
CA GLU A 223 10.44 -6.11 11.92
C GLU A 223 11.52 -6.06 10.85
N ILE A 224 11.91 -4.85 10.46
CA ILE A 224 13.04 -4.57 9.57
C ILE A 224 14.06 -3.75 10.35
N GLU A 225 15.28 -4.27 10.48
CA GLU A 225 16.35 -3.59 11.20
C GLU A 225 16.92 -2.43 10.36
N GLU A 226 17.15 -1.29 11.00
CA GLU A 226 17.92 -0.18 10.43
C GLU A 226 19.39 -0.61 10.25
N ARG A 227 20.09 -0.05 9.26
CA ARG A 227 21.49 -0.39 8.94
C ARG A 227 22.48 0.61 9.54
#